data_0de4ec94f9fae973f5ee1aa89092b476
#
_entry.id   0de4ec94f9fae973f5ee1aa89092b476
#
_cell.length_a   1.000
_cell.length_b   1.000
_cell.length_c   1.000
_cell.angle_alpha   90.00
_cell.angle_beta   90.00
_cell.angle_gamma   90.00
#
_symmetry.space_group_name_H-M   'P 1'
#
loop_
_entity.id
_entity.type
_entity.pdbx_description
1 polymer ?
#
loop_
_entity_poly.entity_id
_entity_poly.type
_entity_poly.pdbx_seq_one_letter_code
_entity_poly.pdbx_strand_id
1 'polypeptide(L)'
;MGNTAQGYRWLIHATNGWGLGHVARTLALARQIRARSPKSEILFLTNSEASNLIWREGFASVKLPSAQSIHQGLIESRIAIPLGRALTASVAAAFRPQVLISDTFPLGGNSELLPMLASWAHRILIYREVPKTVVEVPEIQEILGRYISSFPRTIRARCR
;
A
#
# COMPACT_ATOMS: atom_id res chain seq x y z
N MET A 1 -4.12 -21.81 28.75
CA MET A 1 -2.80 -21.40 28.21
C MET A 1 -3.09 -20.55 27.00
N GLY A 2 -2.97 -19.23 27.14
CA GLY A 2 -3.32 -18.29 26.07
C GLY A 2 -2.32 -18.39 24.94
N ASN A 3 -2.80 -18.70 23.76
CA ASN A 3 -2.06 -18.60 22.52
C ASN A 3 -1.66 -17.12 22.34
N THR A 4 -0.43 -16.79 22.67
CA THR A 4 0.10 -15.43 22.46
C THR A 4 0.23 -15.22 20.97
N ALA A 5 -0.85 -14.73 20.35
CA ALA A 5 -0.88 -14.45 18.93
C ALA A 5 0.39 -13.68 18.54
N GLN A 6 1.16 -14.29 17.67
CA GLN A 6 2.37 -13.69 17.13
C GLN A 6 1.97 -12.48 16.32
N GLY A 7 2.62 -11.32 16.58
CA GLY A 7 2.37 -10.10 15.78
C GLY A 7 2.85 -10.27 14.35
N TYR A 8 2.19 -9.58 13.43
CA TYR A 8 2.57 -9.53 12.01
C TYR A 8 3.25 -8.20 11.68
N ARG A 9 4.14 -8.23 10.69
CA ARG A 9 4.67 -7.01 10.08
C ARG A 9 3.82 -6.62 8.89
N TRP A 10 3.16 -5.46 9.03
CA TRP A 10 2.25 -4.90 8.03
C TRP A 10 2.91 -3.73 7.33
N LEU A 11 3.02 -3.79 6.02
CA LEU A 11 3.37 -2.65 5.19
C LEU A 11 2.09 -2.10 4.58
N ILE A 12 1.75 -0.87 4.92
CA ILE A 12 0.56 -0.19 4.41
C ILE A 12 0.99 0.86 3.40
N HIS A 13 0.65 0.65 2.14
CA HIS A 13 0.92 1.61 1.08
C HIS A 13 -0.29 2.56 0.93
N ALA A 14 -0.10 3.81 1.36
CA ALA A 14 -1.08 4.87 1.26
C ALA A 14 -0.69 5.82 0.12
N THR A 15 -1.39 5.69 -1.00
CA THR A 15 -1.14 6.51 -2.20
C THR A 15 -1.63 7.94 -2.00
N ASN A 16 -1.03 8.90 -2.71
CA ASN A 16 -1.56 10.25 -2.78
C ASN A 16 -2.65 10.34 -3.86
N GLY A 17 -3.89 10.57 -3.40
CA GLY A 17 -4.91 11.20 -4.24
C GLY A 17 -4.98 12.70 -3.92
N TRP A 18 -5.78 13.44 -4.66
CA TRP A 18 -6.00 14.88 -4.44
C TRP A 18 -6.71 15.22 -3.10
N GLY A 19 -6.61 14.33 -2.09
CA GLY A 19 -7.25 14.52 -0.80
C GLY A 19 -6.74 13.57 0.28
N LEU A 20 -7.24 13.76 1.49
CA LEU A 20 -6.86 12.99 2.69
C LEU A 20 -7.44 11.57 2.74
N GLY A 21 -8.33 11.21 1.80
CA GLY A 21 -9.13 9.98 1.88
C GLY A 21 -8.33 8.69 2.00
N HIS A 22 -7.24 8.57 1.26
CA HIS A 22 -6.38 7.38 1.29
C HIS A 22 -5.65 7.25 2.65
N VAL A 23 -5.08 8.35 3.13
CA VAL A 23 -4.39 8.37 4.42
C VAL A 23 -5.37 8.13 5.57
N ALA A 24 -6.53 8.80 5.56
CA ALA A 24 -7.55 8.63 6.61
C ALA A 24 -8.07 7.18 6.68
N ARG A 25 -8.37 6.56 5.53
CA ARG A 25 -8.85 5.18 5.46
C ARG A 25 -7.81 4.18 5.93
N THR A 26 -6.57 4.31 5.48
CA THR A 26 -5.47 3.42 5.88
C THR A 26 -5.10 3.61 7.35
N LEU A 27 -5.17 4.82 7.90
CA LEU A 27 -5.02 5.07 9.33
C LEU A 27 -6.12 4.41 10.16
N ALA A 28 -7.39 4.49 9.73
CA ALA A 28 -8.49 3.81 10.41
C ALA A 28 -8.25 2.30 10.48
N LEU A 29 -7.77 1.70 9.39
CA LEU A 29 -7.41 0.28 9.35
C LEU A 29 -6.23 -0.03 10.27
N ALA A 30 -5.17 0.78 10.24
CA ALA A 30 -3.99 0.60 11.09
C ALA A 30 -4.33 0.65 12.58
N ARG A 31 -5.23 1.56 13.00
CA ARG A 31 -5.74 1.62 14.37
C ARG A 31 -6.42 0.30 14.77
N GLN A 32 -7.24 -0.26 13.87
CA GLN A 32 -7.94 -1.54 14.13
C GLN A 32 -6.97 -2.72 14.19
N ILE A 33 -5.95 -2.75 13.33
CA ILE A 33 -4.90 -3.77 13.39
C ILE A 33 -4.16 -3.67 14.73
N ARG A 34 -3.74 -2.47 15.13
CA ARG A 34 -3.03 -2.25 16.40
C ARG A 34 -3.88 -2.62 17.61
N ALA A 35 -5.16 -2.29 17.60
CA ALA A 35 -6.08 -2.64 18.69
C ALA A 35 -6.30 -4.15 18.84
N ARG A 36 -6.42 -4.87 17.71
CA ARG A 36 -6.68 -6.32 17.71
C ARG A 36 -5.43 -7.18 17.80
N SER A 37 -4.30 -6.65 17.39
CA SER A 37 -2.99 -7.33 17.42
C SER A 37 -1.90 -6.37 17.88
N PRO A 38 -1.83 -6.09 19.21
CA PRO A 38 -0.90 -5.08 19.77
C PRO A 38 0.58 -5.39 19.55
N LYS A 39 0.92 -6.66 19.28
CA LYS A 39 2.28 -7.10 18.97
C LYS A 39 2.66 -6.91 17.49
N SER A 40 1.72 -6.48 16.65
CA SER A 40 2.00 -6.24 15.25
C SER A 40 2.79 -4.96 15.05
N GLU A 41 3.75 -5.02 14.14
CA GLU A 41 4.52 -3.88 13.67
C GLU A 41 3.85 -3.33 12.41
N ILE A 42 3.64 -2.03 12.37
CA ILE A 42 2.98 -1.37 11.24
C ILE A 42 3.88 -0.28 10.71
N LEU A 43 4.23 -0.38 9.43
CA LEU A 43 5.00 0.62 8.70
C LEU A 43 4.18 1.14 7.52
N PHE A 44 4.10 2.45 7.40
CA PHE A 44 3.50 3.09 6.25
C PHE A 44 4.54 3.41 5.19
N LEU A 45 4.19 3.17 3.95
CA LEU A 45 4.88 3.65 2.77
C LEU A 45 3.93 4.60 2.05
N THR A 46 4.30 5.87 1.91
CA THR A 46 3.35 6.85 1.38
C THR A 46 4.01 7.91 0.53
N ASN A 47 3.34 8.29 -0.54
CA ASN A 47 3.68 9.47 -1.33
C ASN A 47 2.73 10.65 -1.05
N SER A 48 1.88 10.56 -0.02
CA SER A 48 0.95 11.62 0.36
C SER A 48 1.66 12.80 1.02
N GLU A 49 1.28 14.02 0.67
CA GLU A 49 1.75 15.24 1.35
C GLU A 49 1.24 15.33 2.80
N ALA A 50 0.16 14.61 3.12
CA ALA A 50 -0.37 14.51 4.47
C ALA A 50 0.31 13.42 5.33
N SER A 51 1.54 13.03 5.02
CA SER A 51 2.29 12.01 5.77
C SER A 51 2.48 12.35 7.26
N ASN A 52 2.42 13.64 7.60
CA ASN A 52 2.45 14.11 8.99
C ASN A 52 1.31 13.56 9.84
N LEU A 53 0.16 13.22 9.26
CA LEU A 53 -0.95 12.62 9.99
C LEU A 53 -0.61 11.21 10.47
N ILE A 54 0.22 10.48 9.72
CA ILE A 54 0.60 9.11 10.06
C ILE A 54 1.47 9.09 11.33
N TRP A 55 2.49 9.93 11.40
CA TRP A 55 3.36 9.94 12.58
C TRP A 55 2.69 10.58 13.80
N ARG A 56 1.76 11.53 13.63
CA ARG A 56 0.93 12.05 14.72
C ARG A 56 0.07 10.98 15.39
N GLU A 57 -0.30 9.96 14.65
CA GLU A 57 -1.02 8.77 15.14
C GLU A 57 -0.09 7.71 15.76
N GLY A 58 1.21 7.99 15.83
CA GLY A 58 2.21 7.09 16.40
C GLY A 58 2.56 5.89 15.49
N PHE A 59 2.43 6.05 14.16
CA PHE A 59 2.88 5.05 13.19
C PHE A 59 4.17 5.50 12.50
N ALA A 60 5.10 4.56 12.31
CA ALA A 60 6.27 4.78 11.48
C ALA A 60 5.87 4.93 10.00
N SER A 61 6.55 5.83 9.29
CA SER A 61 6.30 6.02 7.87
C SER A 61 7.56 6.36 7.09
N VAL A 62 7.59 5.92 5.83
CA VAL A 62 8.59 6.31 4.85
C VAL A 62 7.88 7.10 3.75
N LYS A 63 8.34 8.33 3.53
CA LYS A 63 7.82 9.23 2.49
C LYS A 63 8.50 8.92 1.17
N LEU A 64 7.70 8.68 0.14
CA LEU A 64 8.14 8.56 -1.25
C LEU A 64 7.94 9.88 -2.01
N PRO A 65 8.63 10.08 -3.14
CA PRO A 65 8.31 11.17 -4.05
C PRO A 65 6.83 11.16 -4.43
N SER A 66 6.19 12.32 -4.37
CA SER A 66 4.77 12.44 -4.68
C SER A 66 4.53 12.80 -6.15
N ALA A 67 3.36 12.45 -6.67
CA ALA A 67 2.93 12.92 -7.98
C ALA A 67 2.85 14.46 -8.02
N GLN A 68 2.49 15.09 -6.90
CA GLN A 68 2.43 16.54 -6.79
C GLN A 68 3.81 17.18 -6.92
N SER A 69 4.84 16.62 -6.23
CA SER A 69 6.21 17.16 -6.35
C SER A 69 6.78 17.00 -7.75
N ILE A 70 6.41 15.93 -8.46
CA ILE A 70 6.75 15.75 -9.88
C ILE A 70 6.04 16.80 -10.75
N HIS A 71 4.73 16.96 -10.55
CA HIS A 71 3.93 17.91 -11.33
C HIS A 71 4.38 19.37 -11.14
N GLN A 72 4.81 19.72 -9.92
CA GLN A 72 5.35 21.05 -9.59
C GLN A 72 6.80 21.26 -10.06
N GLY A 73 7.42 20.26 -10.67
CA GLY A 73 8.79 20.35 -11.14
C GLY A 73 9.85 20.36 -10.02
N LEU A 74 9.47 20.01 -8.79
CA LEU A 74 10.41 19.93 -7.66
C LEU A 74 11.36 18.73 -7.78
N ILE A 75 10.93 17.70 -8.48
CA ILE A 75 11.75 16.52 -8.83
C ILE A 75 11.31 16.01 -10.20
N GLU A 76 12.24 15.69 -11.07
CA GLU A 76 11.94 15.13 -12.37
C GLU A 76 11.43 13.67 -12.25
N SER A 77 10.47 13.30 -13.08
CA SER A 77 9.90 11.94 -13.09
C SER A 77 10.96 10.85 -13.34
N ARG A 78 11.96 11.14 -14.19
CA ARG A 78 13.08 10.24 -14.48
C ARG A 78 13.94 9.93 -13.24
N ILE A 79 13.90 10.79 -12.21
CA ILE A 79 14.56 10.58 -10.91
C ILE A 79 13.57 10.00 -9.90
N ALA A 80 12.39 10.58 -9.80
CA ALA A 80 11.40 10.26 -8.79
C ALA A 80 10.91 8.80 -8.88
N ILE A 81 10.66 8.30 -10.11
CA ILE A 81 10.13 6.95 -10.31
C ILE A 81 11.15 5.86 -9.92
N PRO A 82 12.39 5.87 -10.42
CA PRO A 82 13.41 4.92 -9.98
C PRO A 82 13.71 5.01 -8.48
N LEU A 83 13.75 6.25 -7.94
CA LEU A 83 13.98 6.48 -6.51
C LEU A 83 12.85 5.87 -5.67
N GLY A 84 11.60 6.08 -6.04
CA GLY A 84 10.44 5.48 -5.36
C GLY A 84 10.51 3.95 -5.34
N ARG A 85 10.88 3.33 -6.46
CA ARG A 85 11.08 1.87 -6.55
C ARG A 85 12.23 1.38 -5.66
N ALA A 86 13.37 2.07 -5.69
CA ALA A 86 14.53 1.72 -4.88
C ALA A 86 14.24 1.84 -3.39
N LEU A 87 13.56 2.92 -2.95
CA LEU A 87 13.13 3.10 -1.57
C LEU A 87 12.16 2.01 -1.13
N THR A 88 11.19 1.67 -1.96
CA THR A 88 10.23 0.58 -1.70
C THR A 88 10.94 -0.75 -1.53
N ALA A 89 11.88 -1.07 -2.43
CA ALA A 89 12.67 -2.29 -2.34
C ALA A 89 13.51 -2.34 -1.06
N SER A 90 14.16 -1.23 -0.71
CA SER A 90 14.97 -1.12 0.52
C SER A 90 14.13 -1.30 1.78
N VAL A 91 12.95 -0.67 1.82
CA VAL A 91 12.00 -0.81 2.93
C VAL A 91 11.54 -2.26 3.06
N ALA A 92 11.18 -2.88 1.96
CA ALA A 92 10.73 -4.27 1.98
C ALA A 92 11.83 -5.24 2.43
N ALA A 93 13.07 -5.02 1.99
CA ALA A 93 14.22 -5.84 2.41
C ALA A 93 14.55 -5.68 3.90
N ALA A 94 14.48 -4.45 4.43
CA ALA A 94 14.78 -4.16 5.84
C ALA A 94 13.63 -4.57 6.77
N PHE A 95 12.41 -4.18 6.46
CA PHE A 95 11.23 -4.40 7.31
C PHE A 95 10.69 -5.84 7.20
N ARG A 96 10.90 -6.51 6.05
CA ARG A 96 10.42 -7.88 5.76
C ARG A 96 8.93 -8.06 6.07
N PRO A 97 8.04 -7.30 5.44
CA PRO A 97 6.61 -7.35 5.71
C PRO A 97 6.04 -8.73 5.36
N GLN A 98 5.13 -9.23 6.19
CA GLN A 98 4.38 -10.46 5.96
C GLN A 98 3.07 -10.16 5.22
N VAL A 99 2.54 -8.95 5.42
CA VAL A 99 1.30 -8.50 4.78
C VAL A 99 1.53 -7.14 4.14
N LEU A 100 1.16 -7.01 2.87
CA LEU A 100 1.07 -5.75 2.15
C LEU A 100 -0.39 -5.35 2.04
N ILE A 101 -0.71 -4.13 2.43
CA ILE A 101 -1.99 -3.49 2.14
C ILE A 101 -1.74 -2.35 1.16
N SER A 102 -2.38 -2.39 0.00
CA SER A 102 -2.37 -1.29 -0.96
C SER A 102 -3.76 -0.66 -1.07
N ASP A 103 -3.83 0.66 -1.05
CA ASP A 103 -5.09 1.37 -1.18
C ASP A 103 -5.30 1.85 -2.62
N THR A 104 -6.33 1.36 -3.24
CA THR A 104 -6.86 1.69 -4.58
C THR A 104 -5.91 1.32 -5.74
N PHE A 105 -4.61 1.59 -5.62
CA PHE A 105 -3.64 1.41 -6.70
C PHE A 105 -2.76 0.17 -6.44
N PRO A 106 -2.99 -0.94 -7.14
CA PRO A 106 -2.28 -2.20 -6.85
C PRO A 106 -0.77 -2.12 -7.12
N LEU A 107 -0.35 -1.21 -8.00
CA LEU A 107 1.08 -0.97 -8.30
C LEU A 107 1.69 0.19 -7.53
N GLY A 108 0.88 0.93 -6.77
CA GLY A 108 1.25 2.25 -6.29
C GLY A 108 0.99 3.35 -7.33
N GLY A 109 1.23 4.60 -6.97
CA GLY A 109 0.96 5.75 -7.84
C GLY A 109 1.91 5.87 -9.03
N ASN A 110 3.13 5.36 -8.91
CA ASN A 110 4.19 5.41 -9.92
C ASN A 110 4.80 4.03 -10.18
N SER A 111 4.00 2.97 -10.05
CA SER A 111 4.43 1.56 -10.18
C SER A 111 5.58 1.17 -9.23
N GLU A 112 5.69 1.84 -8.09
CA GLU A 112 6.73 1.60 -7.09
C GLU A 112 6.60 0.25 -6.39
N LEU A 113 5.41 -0.34 -6.36
CA LEU A 113 5.18 -1.67 -5.79
C LEU A 113 5.46 -2.82 -6.76
N LEU A 114 5.54 -2.55 -8.06
CA LEU A 114 5.67 -3.60 -9.09
C LEU A 114 6.82 -4.59 -8.82
N PRO A 115 8.05 -4.15 -8.48
CA PRO A 115 9.16 -5.08 -8.26
C PRO A 115 8.95 -6.02 -7.07
N MET A 116 8.04 -5.67 -6.18
CA MET A 116 7.86 -6.31 -4.88
C MET A 116 6.67 -7.25 -4.82
N LEU A 117 5.74 -7.16 -5.80
CA LEU A 117 4.49 -7.93 -5.75
C LEU A 117 4.68 -9.44 -5.75
N ALA A 118 5.78 -9.94 -6.30
CA ALA A 118 6.08 -11.37 -6.31
C ALA A 118 6.60 -11.90 -4.96
N SER A 119 7.10 -11.01 -4.09
CA SER A 119 7.82 -11.39 -2.87
C SER A 119 6.96 -11.48 -1.61
N TRP A 120 5.71 -11.01 -1.64
CA TRP A 120 4.84 -11.04 -0.46
C TRP A 120 3.86 -12.21 -0.46
N ALA A 121 3.78 -12.88 0.71
CA ALA A 121 2.87 -14.01 0.90
C ALA A 121 1.39 -13.56 0.93
N HIS A 122 1.10 -12.42 1.55
CA HIS A 122 -0.25 -11.90 1.70
C HIS A 122 -0.35 -10.47 1.15
N ARG A 123 -1.26 -10.27 0.20
CA ARG A 123 -1.52 -8.98 -0.44
C ARG A 123 -2.99 -8.65 -0.33
N ILE A 124 -3.29 -7.49 0.24
CA ILE A 124 -4.65 -6.98 0.42
C ILE A 124 -4.76 -5.69 -0.39
N LEU A 125 -5.72 -5.64 -1.30
CA LEU A 125 -6.08 -4.42 -1.99
C LEU A 125 -7.36 -3.86 -1.40
N ILE A 126 -7.33 -2.62 -0.94
CA ILE A 126 -8.55 -1.87 -0.64
C ILE A 126 -9.10 -1.38 -1.97
N TYR A 127 -10.02 -2.15 -2.52
CA TYR A 127 -10.60 -1.83 -3.81
C TYR A 127 -11.57 -0.66 -3.68
N ARG A 128 -11.43 0.30 -4.57
CA ARG A 128 -12.42 1.34 -4.84
C ARG A 128 -12.87 1.19 -6.28
N GLU A 129 -14.15 1.40 -6.53
CA GLU A 129 -14.66 1.44 -7.89
C GLU A 129 -13.90 2.51 -8.69
N VAL A 130 -13.16 2.05 -9.69
CA VAL A 130 -12.44 2.89 -10.64
C VAL A 130 -13.11 2.77 -12.01
N PRO A 131 -12.99 3.76 -12.88
CA PRO A 131 -13.55 3.70 -14.22
C PRO A 131 -13.14 2.40 -14.92
N LYS A 132 -14.09 1.78 -15.63
CA LYS A 132 -13.86 0.51 -16.37
C LYS A 132 -12.65 0.58 -17.29
N THR A 133 -12.43 1.74 -17.91
CA THR A 133 -11.27 2.00 -18.77
C THR A 133 -9.90 1.77 -18.12
N VAL A 134 -9.82 1.87 -16.79
CA VAL A 134 -8.58 1.59 -16.04
C VAL A 134 -8.47 0.10 -15.71
N VAL A 135 -9.60 -0.56 -15.45
CA VAL A 135 -9.63 -1.98 -15.07
C VAL A 135 -9.46 -2.89 -16.28
N GLU A 136 -9.82 -2.43 -17.47
CA GLU A 136 -9.75 -3.20 -18.73
C GLU A 136 -8.33 -3.29 -19.32
N VAL A 137 -7.35 -2.60 -18.73
CA VAL A 137 -5.94 -2.73 -19.11
C VAL A 137 -5.45 -4.14 -18.72
N PRO A 138 -4.97 -4.97 -19.67
CA PRO A 138 -4.60 -6.36 -19.40
C PRO A 138 -3.58 -6.52 -18.27
N GLU A 139 -2.61 -5.62 -18.19
CA GLU A 139 -1.58 -5.61 -17.15
C GLU A 139 -2.19 -5.38 -15.76
N ILE A 140 -3.21 -4.54 -15.66
CA ILE A 140 -3.93 -4.27 -14.41
C ILE A 140 -4.75 -5.49 -14.01
N GLN A 141 -5.39 -6.18 -14.95
CA GLN A 141 -6.15 -7.40 -14.68
C GLN A 141 -5.26 -8.54 -14.17
N GLU A 142 -4.09 -8.74 -14.77
CA GLU A 142 -3.11 -9.72 -14.29
C GLU A 142 -2.70 -9.41 -12.84
N ILE A 143 -2.42 -8.15 -12.55
CA ILE A 143 -2.00 -7.70 -11.23
C ILE A 143 -3.12 -7.81 -10.20
N LEU A 144 -4.34 -7.44 -10.56
CA LEU A 144 -5.53 -7.65 -9.71
C LEU A 144 -5.71 -9.13 -9.40
N GLY A 145 -5.46 -10.02 -10.37
CA GLY A 145 -5.45 -11.47 -10.15
C GLY A 145 -4.47 -11.92 -9.07
N ARG A 146 -3.33 -11.27 -8.94
CA ARG A 146 -2.34 -11.55 -7.90
C ARG A 146 -2.80 -11.13 -6.49
N TYR A 147 -3.64 -10.11 -6.37
CA TYR A 147 -4.28 -9.74 -5.10
C TYR A 147 -5.49 -10.65 -4.79
N ILE A 148 -6.33 -10.92 -5.77
CA ILE A 148 -7.54 -11.73 -5.62
C ILE A 148 -7.22 -13.19 -5.28
N SER A 149 -6.09 -13.73 -5.74
CA SER A 149 -5.65 -15.09 -5.39
C SER A 149 -5.37 -15.26 -3.89
N SER A 150 -5.21 -14.16 -3.17
CA SER A 150 -5.00 -14.13 -1.71
C SER A 150 -6.31 -14.07 -0.91
N PHE A 151 -7.47 -13.90 -1.56
CA PHE A 151 -8.77 -13.87 -0.91
C PHE A 151 -9.48 -15.24 -0.97
N PRO A 152 -10.25 -15.62 0.08
CA PRO A 152 -11.12 -16.77 0.01
C PRO A 152 -12.09 -16.67 -1.17
N ARG A 153 -12.42 -17.80 -1.80
CA ARG A 153 -13.29 -17.90 -3.00
C ARG A 153 -14.63 -17.16 -2.90
N THR A 154 -15.10 -16.87 -1.69
CA THR A 154 -16.39 -16.22 -1.40
C THR A 154 -16.47 -14.77 -1.91
N ILE A 155 -15.35 -14.09 -2.15
CA ILE A 155 -15.36 -12.71 -2.64
C ILE A 155 -15.32 -12.64 -4.18
N ARG A 156 -14.94 -13.72 -4.87
CA ARG A 156 -14.95 -13.78 -6.34
C ARG A 156 -16.35 -13.63 -6.98
N ALA A 157 -17.41 -13.86 -6.24
CA ALA A 157 -18.78 -13.84 -6.75
C ALA A 157 -19.39 -12.43 -6.91
N ARG A 158 -18.76 -11.38 -6.40
CA ARG A 158 -19.28 -9.99 -6.47
C ARG A 158 -18.60 -9.09 -7.53
N CYS A 159 -17.65 -9.63 -8.28
CA CYS A 159 -16.93 -8.92 -9.35
C CYS A 159 -17.35 -9.43 -10.75
N ARG A 160 -18.60 -9.87 -10.93
CA ARG A 160 -19.20 -10.13 -12.26
C ARG A 160 -20.26 -9.10 -12.56
#